data_a88519ad93c26c330f174a6a8aa4ffb2
#
_entry.id   a88519ad93c26c330f174a6a8aa4ffb2
#
_cell.length_a   1.000
_cell.length_b   1.000
_cell.length_c   1.000
_cell.angle_alpha   90.00
_cell.angle_beta   90.00
_cell.angle_gamma   90.00
#
_symmetry.space_group_name_H-M   'P 1'
#
loop_
_entity.id
_entity.type
_entity.pdbx_description
1 polymer ?
#
loop_
_entity_poly.entity_id
_entity_poly.type
_entity_poly.pdbx_seq_one_letter_code
_entity_poly.pdbx_strand_id
1 'polypeptide(L)'
;IRIIQLAIVDARENGTGLSADKPLRIQANRYADVFGTTRQTAHEVILEAENNLFERRFTFIDERDGKPVKSRWVQQVKYLNDECAIEVILTSAVVEEIKRIDGSQTPFTEYLLKQISDLNSVYATRLYELLIQWKSVGKTPIFELNQFREQLGIGVNEYDRMYDFKKRVLDFSISDINEHTDITAGYNQHKAGRIITGFSFYFKPKKPKKIEKPAAKPKTKPQNNQLDLLNNETLERFNRCTKEQQKAIIDKVEKTLTGVKQARFKVAKTSSLEKFVTEFATEINEGVMSVVGVITT
;
A
#
# COMPACT_ATOMS: atom_id res chain seq x y z
N ILE A 1 -7.55 -0.04 -10.81
CA ILE A 1 -7.28 -0.78 -9.57
C ILE A 1 -6.52 0.10 -8.59
N ARG A 2 -5.30 0.60 -8.90
CA ARG A 2 -4.41 1.37 -8.01
C ARG A 2 -5.10 2.54 -7.29
N ILE A 3 -5.94 3.30 -7.98
CA ILE A 3 -6.67 4.43 -7.35
C ILE A 3 -7.66 3.95 -6.29
N ILE A 4 -8.38 2.84 -6.53
CA ILE A 4 -9.29 2.28 -5.53
C ILE A 4 -8.52 1.77 -4.31
N GLN A 5 -7.38 1.11 -4.52
CA GLN A 5 -6.52 0.64 -3.43
C GLN A 5 -5.99 1.82 -2.60
N LEU A 6 -5.53 2.88 -3.26
CA LEU A 6 -5.11 4.11 -2.59
C LEU A 6 -6.28 4.76 -1.84
N ALA A 7 -7.47 4.83 -2.47
CA ALA A 7 -8.68 5.37 -1.85
C ALA A 7 -9.06 4.61 -0.56
N ILE A 8 -8.98 3.28 -0.57
CA ILE A 8 -9.28 2.45 0.61
C ILE A 8 -8.26 2.72 1.72
N VAL A 9 -6.98 2.79 1.40
CA VAL A 9 -5.91 3.08 2.38
C VAL A 9 -6.10 4.47 2.98
N ASP A 10 -6.25 5.49 2.14
CA ASP A 10 -6.41 6.87 2.59
C ASP A 10 -7.73 7.07 3.38
N ALA A 11 -8.81 6.38 3.01
CA ALA A 11 -10.07 6.40 3.76
C ALA A 11 -9.90 5.82 5.17
N ARG A 12 -9.15 4.72 5.31
CA ARG A 12 -8.87 4.10 6.61
C ARG A 12 -7.93 4.94 7.47
N GLU A 13 -6.89 5.50 6.86
CA GLU A 13 -5.90 6.31 7.59
C GLU A 13 -6.48 7.64 8.07
N ASN A 14 -7.31 8.30 7.26
CA ASN A 14 -7.78 9.66 7.50
C ASN A 14 -9.23 9.74 7.98
N GLY A 15 -10.00 8.65 7.91
CA GLY A 15 -11.43 8.62 8.24
C GLY A 15 -12.30 9.45 7.28
N THR A 16 -11.81 9.72 6.07
CA THR A 16 -12.52 10.45 5.01
C THR A 16 -13.06 9.49 3.95
N GLY A 17 -14.07 9.90 3.18
CA GLY A 17 -14.69 9.03 2.16
C GLY A 17 -15.66 7.98 2.69
N LEU A 18 -15.78 7.85 4.02
CA LEU A 18 -16.68 6.90 4.68
C LEU A 18 -18.09 7.46 4.91
N SER A 19 -18.34 8.70 4.53
CA SER A 19 -19.65 9.35 4.55
C SER A 19 -19.74 10.40 3.45
N ALA A 20 -20.99 10.73 3.05
CA ALA A 20 -21.26 11.74 2.02
C ALA A 20 -20.76 13.15 2.40
N ASP A 21 -20.76 13.46 3.70
CA ASP A 21 -20.36 14.77 4.21
C ASP A 21 -18.83 14.99 4.22
N LYS A 22 -18.07 13.91 4.08
CA LYS A 22 -16.60 13.94 4.10
C LYS A 22 -16.05 13.17 2.91
N PRO A 23 -16.07 13.74 1.70
CA PRO A 23 -15.53 13.08 0.53
C PRO A 23 -14.02 12.81 0.69
N LEU A 24 -13.56 11.72 0.12
CA LEU A 24 -12.15 11.39 0.05
C LEU A 24 -11.49 12.18 -1.08
N ARG A 25 -10.39 12.87 -0.77
CA ARG A 25 -9.60 13.60 -1.75
C ARG A 25 -8.32 12.84 -2.08
N ILE A 26 -8.15 12.48 -3.35
CA ILE A 26 -6.97 11.79 -3.87
C ILE A 26 -6.21 12.76 -4.77
N GLN A 27 -5.01 13.17 -4.33
CA GLN A 27 -4.13 14.08 -5.06
C GLN A 27 -3.18 13.31 -5.98
N ALA A 28 -2.87 13.89 -7.14
CA ALA A 28 -1.89 13.34 -8.07
C ALA A 28 -0.49 13.16 -7.43
N ASN A 29 -0.06 14.09 -6.57
CA ASN A 29 1.20 13.97 -5.85
C ASN A 29 1.22 12.73 -4.94
N ARG A 30 0.15 12.50 -4.16
CA ARG A 30 0.03 11.32 -3.29
C ARG A 30 0.10 10.02 -4.10
N TYR A 31 -0.57 10.00 -5.27
CA TYR A 31 -0.48 8.86 -6.20
C TYR A 31 0.95 8.66 -6.72
N ALA A 32 1.61 9.75 -7.14
CA ALA A 32 2.98 9.70 -7.63
C ALA A 32 3.96 9.15 -6.57
N ASP A 33 3.84 9.63 -5.34
CA ASP A 33 4.70 9.21 -4.22
C ASP A 33 4.52 7.73 -3.87
N VAL A 34 3.27 7.24 -3.85
CA VAL A 34 2.96 5.85 -3.48
C VAL A 34 3.37 4.87 -4.57
N PHE A 35 3.16 5.23 -5.85
CA PHE A 35 3.40 4.33 -6.98
C PHE A 35 4.68 4.63 -7.77
N GLY A 36 5.54 5.51 -7.26
CA GLY A 36 6.84 5.80 -7.85
C GLY A 36 6.78 6.34 -9.29
N THR A 37 5.71 7.09 -9.63
CA THR A 37 5.49 7.60 -10.98
C THR A 37 5.74 9.10 -11.08
N THR A 38 5.78 9.65 -12.30
CA THR A 38 5.94 11.10 -12.50
C THR A 38 4.63 11.84 -12.16
N ARG A 39 4.72 13.11 -11.79
CA ARG A 39 3.55 13.96 -11.55
C ARG A 39 2.64 14.06 -12.78
N GLN A 40 3.21 14.10 -13.97
CA GLN A 40 2.47 14.14 -15.21
C GLN A 40 1.66 12.86 -15.41
N THR A 41 2.30 11.70 -15.28
CA THR A 41 1.61 10.39 -15.37
C THR A 41 0.54 10.26 -14.28
N ALA A 42 0.83 10.70 -13.05
CA ALA A 42 -0.16 10.69 -11.97
C ALA A 42 -1.37 11.57 -12.29
N HIS A 43 -1.16 12.75 -12.85
CA HIS A 43 -2.24 13.65 -13.28
C HIS A 43 -3.10 13.01 -14.38
N GLU A 44 -2.48 12.40 -15.39
CA GLU A 44 -3.20 11.69 -16.46
C GLU A 44 -4.04 10.53 -15.90
N VAL A 45 -3.49 9.76 -14.96
CA VAL A 45 -4.20 8.66 -14.29
C VAL A 45 -5.37 9.17 -13.45
N ILE A 46 -5.22 10.28 -12.73
CA ILE A 46 -6.30 10.89 -11.94
C ILE A 46 -7.41 11.40 -12.85
N LEU A 47 -7.07 12.05 -13.96
CA LEU A 47 -8.04 12.52 -14.95
C LEU A 47 -8.78 11.38 -15.64
N GLU A 48 -8.07 10.32 -16.01
CA GLU A 48 -8.69 9.09 -16.55
C GLU A 48 -9.61 8.42 -15.53
N ALA A 49 -9.24 8.47 -14.25
CA ALA A 49 -10.03 7.88 -13.18
C ALA A 49 -11.38 8.57 -13.00
N GLU A 50 -11.49 9.89 -13.20
CA GLU A 50 -12.77 10.60 -13.18
C GLU A 50 -13.76 9.94 -14.12
N ASN A 51 -13.35 9.67 -15.35
CA ASN A 51 -14.22 9.10 -16.38
C ASN A 51 -14.52 7.61 -16.14
N ASN A 52 -13.52 6.84 -15.72
CA ASN A 52 -13.64 5.38 -15.65
C ASN A 52 -14.15 4.87 -14.29
N LEU A 53 -13.86 5.58 -13.19
CA LEU A 53 -14.17 5.09 -11.86
C LEU A 53 -15.67 5.08 -11.58
N PHE A 54 -16.38 6.10 -12.04
CA PHE A 54 -17.81 6.22 -11.84
C PHE A 54 -18.60 5.12 -12.57
N GLU A 55 -18.11 4.68 -13.74
CA GLU A 55 -18.75 3.63 -14.52
C GLU A 55 -18.43 2.20 -14.06
N ARG A 56 -17.42 2.03 -13.19
CA ARG A 56 -17.04 0.71 -12.70
C ARG A 56 -18.05 0.15 -11.74
N ARG A 57 -18.51 -1.06 -12.07
CA ARG A 57 -19.53 -1.82 -11.33
C ARG A 57 -18.94 -3.11 -10.81
N PHE A 58 -19.51 -3.62 -9.73
CA PHE A 58 -19.24 -4.97 -9.23
C PHE A 58 -20.55 -5.62 -8.79
N THR A 59 -20.52 -6.94 -8.65
CA THR A 59 -21.65 -7.72 -8.14
C THR A 59 -21.17 -8.50 -6.93
N PHE A 60 -21.96 -8.50 -5.88
CA PHE A 60 -21.74 -9.30 -4.68
C PHE A 60 -23.04 -10.01 -4.28
N ILE A 61 -22.92 -11.04 -3.45
CA ILE A 61 -24.10 -11.75 -2.92
C ILE A 61 -24.46 -11.10 -1.58
N ASP A 62 -25.71 -10.66 -1.46
CA ASP A 62 -26.24 -10.18 -0.19
C ASP A 62 -26.39 -11.35 0.79
N GLU A 63 -25.69 -11.30 1.91
CA GLU A 63 -25.69 -12.36 2.91
C GLU A 63 -27.07 -12.54 3.58
N ARG A 64 -27.96 -11.54 3.49
CA ARG A 64 -29.28 -11.57 4.13
C ARG A 64 -30.29 -12.43 3.37
N ASP A 65 -30.20 -12.46 2.05
CA ASP A 65 -31.18 -13.15 1.20
C ASP A 65 -30.57 -14.04 0.11
N GLY A 66 -29.23 -14.08 0.02
CA GLY A 66 -28.49 -14.88 -0.95
C GLY A 66 -28.58 -14.39 -2.39
N LYS A 67 -29.09 -13.18 -2.63
CA LYS A 67 -29.29 -12.67 -3.99
C LYS A 67 -28.13 -11.80 -4.48
N PRO A 68 -27.89 -11.78 -5.80
CA PRO A 68 -26.86 -10.91 -6.37
C PRO A 68 -27.29 -9.45 -6.38
N VAL A 69 -26.45 -8.59 -5.81
CA VAL A 69 -26.59 -7.14 -5.81
C VAL A 69 -25.55 -6.53 -6.73
N LYS A 70 -25.98 -5.64 -7.61
CA LYS A 70 -25.09 -4.84 -8.47
C LYS A 70 -24.85 -3.48 -7.82
N SER A 71 -23.59 -3.11 -7.64
CA SER A 71 -23.18 -1.83 -7.08
C SER A 71 -22.09 -1.16 -7.92
N ARG A 72 -21.81 0.10 -7.61
CA ARG A 72 -20.64 0.85 -8.11
C ARG A 72 -19.64 1.04 -6.97
N TRP A 73 -18.38 1.29 -7.31
CA TRP A 73 -17.36 1.61 -6.32
C TRP A 73 -17.58 2.97 -5.68
N VAL A 74 -17.96 3.94 -6.49
CA VAL A 74 -18.21 5.32 -6.06
C VAL A 74 -19.60 5.75 -6.47
N GLN A 75 -20.22 6.56 -5.64
CA GLN A 75 -21.51 7.19 -5.95
C GLN A 75 -21.32 8.58 -6.56
N GLN A 76 -20.16 9.22 -6.34
CA GLN A 76 -19.83 10.53 -6.89
C GLN A 76 -18.32 10.63 -7.11
N VAL A 77 -17.95 11.28 -8.22
CA VAL A 77 -16.57 11.68 -8.53
C VAL A 77 -16.62 13.14 -8.97
N LYS A 78 -15.68 13.94 -8.47
CA LYS A 78 -15.50 15.33 -8.86
C LYS A 78 -14.02 15.60 -9.09
N TYR A 79 -13.67 16.11 -10.26
CA TYR A 79 -12.32 16.55 -10.55
C TYR A 79 -12.08 17.97 -10.02
N LEU A 80 -10.95 18.17 -9.35
CA LEU A 80 -10.50 19.47 -8.83
C LEU A 80 -9.31 19.94 -9.65
N ASN A 81 -9.60 20.75 -10.65
CA ASN A 81 -8.62 21.18 -11.65
C ASN A 81 -7.40 21.90 -11.03
N ASP A 82 -7.67 22.83 -10.11
CA ASP A 82 -6.64 23.65 -9.48
C ASP A 82 -5.70 22.87 -8.56
N GLU A 83 -6.13 21.72 -8.09
CA GLU A 83 -5.40 20.88 -7.14
C GLU A 83 -4.83 19.61 -7.76
N CYS A 84 -5.11 19.33 -9.04
CA CYS A 84 -4.78 18.04 -9.68
C CYS A 84 -5.22 16.86 -8.82
N ALA A 85 -6.49 16.87 -8.40
CA ALA A 85 -7.06 15.89 -7.48
C ALA A 85 -8.46 15.46 -7.93
N ILE A 86 -8.92 14.31 -7.42
CA ILE A 86 -10.34 13.94 -7.46
C ILE A 86 -10.89 13.86 -6.04
N GLU A 87 -12.14 14.31 -5.89
CA GLU A 87 -12.97 13.99 -4.74
C GLU A 87 -13.89 12.83 -5.09
N VAL A 88 -13.91 11.81 -4.24
CA VAL A 88 -14.76 10.64 -4.41
C VAL A 88 -15.61 10.41 -3.16
N ILE A 89 -16.85 9.99 -3.37
CA ILE A 89 -17.71 9.47 -2.31
C ILE A 89 -17.96 8.00 -2.63
N LEU A 90 -17.53 7.14 -1.72
CA LEU A 90 -17.69 5.69 -1.85
C LEU A 90 -19.16 5.29 -1.65
N THR A 91 -19.60 4.21 -2.31
CA THR A 91 -20.94 3.67 -2.07
C THR A 91 -21.05 3.04 -0.70
N SER A 92 -22.27 2.94 -0.16
CA SER A 92 -22.51 2.30 1.14
C SER A 92 -21.96 0.88 1.21
N ALA A 93 -22.10 0.10 0.12
CA ALA A 93 -21.58 -1.25 0.04
C ALA A 93 -20.05 -1.30 0.23
N VAL A 94 -19.32 -0.36 -0.36
CA VAL A 94 -17.85 -0.27 -0.20
C VAL A 94 -17.48 0.22 1.20
N VAL A 95 -18.21 1.19 1.72
CA VAL A 95 -17.99 1.74 3.09
C VAL A 95 -18.22 0.67 4.15
N GLU A 96 -19.25 -0.14 4.01
CA GLU A 96 -19.54 -1.26 4.92
C GLU A 96 -18.40 -2.27 4.94
N GLU A 97 -17.87 -2.64 3.78
CA GLU A 97 -16.72 -3.56 3.69
C GLU A 97 -15.45 -2.97 4.32
N ILE A 98 -15.17 -1.67 4.11
CA ILE A 98 -14.04 -0.99 4.76
C ILE A 98 -14.18 -1.01 6.28
N LYS A 99 -15.38 -0.71 6.80
CA LYS A 99 -15.66 -0.74 8.25
C LYS A 99 -15.59 -2.14 8.84
N ARG A 100 -15.99 -3.16 8.08
CA ARG A 100 -15.85 -4.57 8.46
C ARG A 100 -14.40 -4.95 8.71
N ILE A 101 -13.45 -4.47 7.89
CA ILE A 101 -12.01 -4.73 8.07
C ILE A 101 -11.52 -4.22 9.42
N ASP A 102 -11.99 -3.06 9.89
CA ASP A 102 -11.51 -2.43 11.14
C ASP A 102 -12.11 -3.04 12.41
N GLY A 103 -13.26 -3.71 12.32
CA GLY A 103 -13.98 -4.22 13.51
C GLY A 103 -14.17 -5.73 13.53
N SER A 104 -13.66 -6.50 12.59
CA SER A 104 -14.25 -7.76 12.29
C SER A 104 -13.50 -9.01 12.70
N GLN A 105 -14.33 -10.00 13.01
CA GLN A 105 -14.02 -11.43 13.10
C GLN A 105 -13.95 -12.11 11.72
N THR A 106 -14.17 -11.39 10.61
CA THR A 106 -14.12 -11.94 9.26
C THR A 106 -12.70 -11.93 8.72
N PRO A 107 -12.24 -13.01 8.07
CA PRO A 107 -10.94 -13.04 7.44
C PRO A 107 -10.81 -11.95 6.37
N PHE A 108 -9.74 -11.17 6.41
CA PHE A 108 -9.41 -10.17 5.40
C PHE A 108 -7.96 -10.34 4.93
N THR A 109 -7.68 -9.85 3.73
CA THR A 109 -6.34 -9.89 3.15
C THR A 109 -5.62 -8.59 3.43
N GLU A 110 -4.48 -8.66 4.13
CA GLU A 110 -3.65 -7.51 4.45
C GLU A 110 -2.31 -7.57 3.71
N TYR A 111 -1.98 -6.49 3.03
CA TYR A 111 -0.68 -6.28 2.42
C TYR A 111 -0.36 -4.78 2.32
N LEU A 112 0.92 -4.46 2.24
CA LEU A 112 1.35 -3.08 2.06
C LEU A 112 1.16 -2.66 0.59
N LEU A 113 0.61 -1.48 0.37
CA LEU A 113 0.39 -0.94 -0.97
C LEU A 113 1.70 -0.90 -1.80
N LYS A 114 2.83 -0.67 -1.11
CA LYS A 114 4.17 -0.74 -1.71
C LYS A 114 4.49 -2.09 -2.37
N GLN A 115 3.91 -3.20 -1.91
CA GLN A 115 4.19 -4.53 -2.48
C GLN A 115 3.59 -4.71 -3.88
N ILE A 116 2.63 -3.90 -4.23
CA ILE A 116 1.96 -3.95 -5.54
C ILE A 116 2.26 -2.72 -6.40
N SER A 117 2.97 -1.72 -5.86
CA SER A 117 3.27 -0.47 -6.57
C SER A 117 4.10 -0.70 -7.84
N ASP A 118 5.03 -1.63 -7.78
CA ASP A 118 5.99 -1.90 -8.85
C ASP A 118 5.53 -3.01 -9.81
N LEU A 119 4.35 -3.64 -9.55
CA LEU A 119 3.79 -4.63 -10.46
C LEU A 119 3.34 -3.99 -11.78
N ASN A 120 3.72 -4.59 -12.89
CA ASN A 120 3.47 -4.05 -14.23
C ASN A 120 2.14 -4.53 -14.83
N SER A 121 1.52 -5.57 -14.25
CA SER A 121 0.33 -6.20 -14.79
C SER A 121 -0.84 -6.19 -13.80
N VAL A 122 -2.04 -5.92 -14.31
CA VAL A 122 -3.29 -6.09 -13.56
C VAL A 122 -3.46 -7.55 -13.10
N TYR A 123 -3.07 -8.49 -13.95
CA TYR A 123 -3.13 -9.93 -13.62
C TYR A 123 -2.13 -10.30 -12.53
N ALA A 124 -0.93 -9.71 -12.53
CA ALA A 124 0.05 -9.90 -11.47
C ALA A 124 -0.44 -9.35 -10.14
N THR A 125 -1.06 -8.17 -10.15
CA THR A 125 -1.67 -7.58 -8.95
C THR A 125 -2.77 -8.48 -8.39
N ARG A 126 -3.69 -8.95 -9.25
CA ARG A 126 -4.78 -9.86 -8.85
C ARG A 126 -4.26 -11.19 -8.34
N LEU A 127 -3.27 -11.77 -9.03
CA LEU A 127 -2.64 -13.01 -8.58
C LEU A 127 -1.97 -12.83 -7.21
N TYR A 128 -1.23 -11.74 -7.01
CA TYR A 128 -0.62 -11.44 -5.72
C TYR A 128 -1.65 -11.37 -4.60
N GLU A 129 -2.77 -10.66 -4.82
CA GLU A 129 -3.89 -10.58 -3.86
C GLU A 129 -4.44 -11.98 -3.49
N LEU A 130 -4.61 -12.85 -4.49
CA LEU A 130 -5.06 -14.24 -4.26
C LEU A 130 -4.03 -15.07 -3.48
N LEU A 131 -2.73 -14.88 -3.74
CA LEU A 131 -1.68 -15.59 -3.02
C LEU A 131 -1.58 -15.16 -1.56
N ILE A 132 -1.64 -13.86 -1.29
CA ILE A 132 -1.48 -13.30 0.05
C ILE A 132 -2.60 -13.73 1.01
N GLN A 133 -3.80 -14.04 0.52
CA GLN A 133 -4.85 -14.65 1.34
C GLN A 133 -4.37 -15.94 2.06
N TRP A 134 -3.41 -16.64 1.47
CA TRP A 134 -2.83 -17.89 1.98
C TRP A 134 -1.44 -17.69 2.60
N LYS A 135 -1.11 -16.47 3.00
CA LYS A 135 0.24 -16.11 3.49
C LYS A 135 0.72 -16.97 4.65
N SER A 136 -0.18 -17.33 5.57
CA SER A 136 0.14 -18.18 6.72
C SER A 136 0.47 -19.62 6.35
N VAL A 137 -0.04 -20.10 5.22
CA VAL A 137 0.11 -21.49 4.75
C VAL A 137 1.24 -21.63 3.73
N GLY A 138 1.50 -20.58 2.94
CA GLY A 138 2.49 -20.59 1.86
C GLY A 138 2.11 -21.37 0.60
N LYS A 139 0.87 -21.87 0.55
CA LYS A 139 0.31 -22.55 -0.62
C LYS A 139 -1.19 -22.35 -0.70
N THR A 140 -1.73 -22.33 -1.93
CA THR A 140 -3.17 -22.22 -2.16
C THR A 140 -3.83 -23.59 -2.33
N PRO A 141 -5.15 -23.69 -2.19
CA PRO A 141 -5.90 -24.81 -2.74
C PRO A 141 -5.78 -24.83 -4.27
N ILE A 142 -6.38 -25.85 -4.90
CA ILE A 142 -6.50 -25.88 -6.35
C ILE A 142 -7.62 -24.91 -6.73
N PHE A 143 -7.26 -23.90 -7.51
CA PHE A 143 -8.23 -23.02 -8.15
C PHE A 143 -8.73 -23.71 -9.43
N GLU A 144 -10.03 -23.88 -9.56
CA GLU A 144 -10.66 -24.38 -10.78
C GLU A 144 -10.43 -23.38 -11.92
N LEU A 145 -10.17 -23.86 -13.11
CA LEU A 145 -9.69 -23.05 -14.24
C LEU A 145 -10.60 -21.85 -14.55
N ASN A 146 -11.92 -22.07 -14.69
CA ASN A 146 -12.85 -21.01 -15.09
C ASN A 146 -13.00 -19.98 -13.97
N GLN A 147 -13.15 -20.44 -12.74
CA GLN A 147 -13.22 -19.59 -11.55
C GLN A 147 -11.95 -18.75 -11.37
N PHE A 148 -10.80 -19.37 -11.62
CA PHE A 148 -9.53 -18.68 -11.54
C PHE A 148 -9.37 -17.59 -12.61
N ARG A 149 -9.81 -17.86 -13.84
CA ARG A 149 -9.83 -16.85 -14.91
C ARG A 149 -10.72 -15.66 -14.55
N GLU A 150 -11.89 -15.92 -13.99
CA GLU A 150 -12.81 -14.88 -13.50
C GLU A 150 -12.19 -14.05 -12.35
N GLN A 151 -11.55 -14.71 -11.40
CA GLN A 151 -10.85 -14.04 -10.29
C GLN A 151 -9.72 -13.13 -10.76
N LEU A 152 -9.02 -13.52 -11.83
CA LEU A 152 -8.00 -12.67 -12.46
C LEU A 152 -8.61 -11.54 -13.29
N GLY A 153 -9.92 -11.56 -13.56
CA GLY A 153 -10.61 -10.57 -14.38
C GLY A 153 -10.41 -10.78 -15.88
N ILE A 154 -10.20 -12.02 -16.32
CA ILE A 154 -10.01 -12.36 -17.73
C ILE A 154 -11.38 -12.48 -18.40
N GLY A 155 -11.57 -11.76 -19.49
CA GLY A 155 -12.81 -11.77 -20.28
C GLY A 155 -13.07 -13.11 -20.95
N VAL A 156 -14.33 -13.32 -21.36
CA VAL A 156 -14.84 -14.60 -21.90
C VAL A 156 -14.04 -15.08 -23.12
N ASN A 157 -13.57 -14.19 -23.97
CA ASN A 157 -12.83 -14.50 -25.19
C ASN A 157 -11.35 -14.10 -25.14
N GLU A 158 -10.81 -13.89 -23.95
CA GLU A 158 -9.41 -13.51 -23.79
C GLU A 158 -8.56 -14.74 -23.45
N TYR A 159 -7.42 -14.90 -24.12
CA TYR A 159 -6.48 -16.00 -23.87
C TYR A 159 -7.14 -17.41 -23.90
N ASP A 160 -7.97 -17.70 -24.89
CA ASP A 160 -8.68 -18.99 -25.02
C ASP A 160 -7.72 -20.16 -25.13
N ARG A 161 -6.60 -19.97 -25.82
CA ARG A 161 -5.58 -20.99 -25.89
C ARG A 161 -4.83 -21.08 -24.56
N MET A 162 -4.80 -22.27 -23.95
CA MET A 162 -4.09 -22.52 -22.70
C MET A 162 -2.58 -22.11 -22.77
N TYR A 163 -1.97 -22.22 -23.93
CA TYR A 163 -0.59 -21.77 -24.13
C TYR A 163 -0.47 -20.25 -23.92
N ASP A 164 -1.36 -19.46 -24.52
CA ASP A 164 -1.35 -18.00 -24.40
C ASP A 164 -1.69 -17.56 -22.97
N PHE A 165 -2.69 -18.19 -22.35
CA PHE A 165 -3.04 -17.97 -20.95
C PHE A 165 -1.82 -18.22 -20.03
N LYS A 166 -1.16 -19.34 -20.17
CA LYS A 166 0.04 -19.64 -19.38
C LYS A 166 1.15 -18.62 -19.63
N LYS A 167 1.54 -18.42 -20.87
CA LYS A 167 2.69 -17.60 -21.22
C LYS A 167 2.48 -16.11 -20.90
N ARG A 168 1.33 -15.55 -21.25
CA ARG A 168 1.06 -14.11 -21.20
C ARG A 168 0.45 -13.66 -19.89
N VAL A 169 -0.24 -14.55 -19.18
CA VAL A 169 -0.89 -14.24 -17.90
C VAL A 169 -0.11 -14.85 -16.75
N LEU A 170 0.00 -16.19 -16.64
CA LEU A 170 0.57 -16.84 -15.47
C LEU A 170 2.08 -16.65 -15.36
N ASP A 171 2.84 -17.02 -16.39
CA ASP A 171 4.30 -16.97 -16.34
C ASP A 171 4.78 -15.53 -16.19
N PHE A 172 4.14 -14.59 -16.90
CA PHE A 172 4.43 -13.17 -16.75
C PHE A 172 4.11 -12.68 -15.34
N SER A 173 2.92 -13.00 -14.80
CA SER A 173 2.53 -12.57 -13.45
C SER A 173 3.44 -13.16 -12.36
N ILE A 174 3.83 -14.43 -12.49
CA ILE A 174 4.77 -15.05 -11.55
C ILE A 174 6.15 -14.40 -11.62
N SER A 175 6.63 -14.08 -12.82
CA SER A 175 7.91 -13.35 -12.98
C SER A 175 7.86 -11.97 -12.35
N ASP A 176 6.79 -11.22 -12.63
CA ASP A 176 6.57 -9.86 -12.12
C ASP A 176 6.47 -9.86 -10.58
N ILE A 177 5.69 -10.78 -10.00
CA ILE A 177 5.60 -10.99 -8.54
C ILE A 177 6.98 -11.35 -7.95
N ASN A 178 7.69 -12.27 -8.60
CA ASN A 178 9.00 -12.70 -8.14
C ASN A 178 10.07 -11.61 -8.22
N GLU A 179 9.92 -10.64 -9.07
CA GLU A 179 10.84 -9.51 -9.19
C GLU A 179 10.50 -8.39 -8.20
N HIS A 180 9.24 -7.97 -8.12
CA HIS A 180 8.82 -6.71 -7.54
C HIS A 180 8.14 -6.82 -6.16
N THR A 181 7.80 -8.04 -5.67
CA THR A 181 7.11 -8.17 -4.38
C THR A 181 7.99 -8.80 -3.28
N ASP A 182 7.42 -8.95 -2.09
CA ASP A 182 8.05 -9.57 -0.91
C ASP A 182 8.03 -11.11 -0.90
N ILE A 183 7.43 -11.74 -1.92
CA ILE A 183 7.33 -13.19 -2.02
C ILE A 183 8.05 -13.74 -3.25
N THR A 184 8.40 -15.03 -3.18
CA THR A 184 8.79 -15.83 -4.36
C THR A 184 7.74 -16.90 -4.54
N ALA A 185 7.10 -16.93 -5.71
CA ALA A 185 5.99 -17.81 -6.03
C ALA A 185 6.28 -18.71 -7.24
N GLY A 186 5.57 -19.82 -7.32
CA GLY A 186 5.50 -20.70 -8.46
C GLY A 186 4.16 -21.44 -8.48
N TYR A 187 3.88 -22.19 -9.53
CA TYR A 187 2.60 -22.88 -9.64
C TYR A 187 2.73 -24.31 -10.15
N ASN A 188 1.72 -25.13 -9.83
CA ASN A 188 1.50 -26.46 -10.38
C ASN A 188 0.21 -26.46 -11.18
N GLN A 189 0.21 -27.15 -12.33
CA GLN A 189 -0.99 -27.38 -13.11
C GLN A 189 -1.61 -28.72 -12.75
N HIS A 190 -2.94 -28.75 -12.64
CA HIS A 190 -3.73 -29.95 -12.38
C HIS A 190 -4.48 -30.36 -13.64
N LYS A 191 -4.57 -31.64 -13.91
CA LYS A 191 -5.17 -32.19 -15.13
C LYS A 191 -6.14 -33.33 -14.83
N ALA A 192 -7.18 -33.42 -15.63
CA ALA A 192 -7.99 -34.62 -15.79
C ALA A 192 -7.73 -35.19 -17.18
N GLY A 193 -6.97 -36.26 -17.27
CA GLY A 193 -6.45 -36.78 -18.53
C GLY A 193 -5.51 -35.78 -19.22
N ARG A 194 -5.90 -35.31 -20.43
CA ARG A 194 -5.13 -34.34 -21.22
C ARG A 194 -5.55 -32.89 -20.96
N ILE A 195 -6.65 -32.65 -20.26
CA ILE A 195 -7.25 -31.33 -20.07
C ILE A 195 -6.76 -30.73 -18.75
N ILE A 196 -6.30 -29.49 -18.76
CA ILE A 196 -5.97 -28.74 -17.54
C ILE A 196 -7.26 -28.30 -16.89
N THR A 197 -7.46 -28.66 -15.64
CA THR A 197 -8.64 -28.37 -14.83
C THR A 197 -8.43 -27.25 -13.81
N GLY A 198 -7.17 -26.93 -13.49
CA GLY A 198 -6.89 -25.88 -12.53
C GLY A 198 -5.41 -25.70 -12.21
N PHE A 199 -5.15 -24.76 -11.33
CA PHE A 199 -3.81 -24.41 -10.87
C PHE A 199 -3.77 -24.31 -9.34
N SER A 200 -2.63 -24.68 -8.75
CA SER A 200 -2.32 -24.37 -7.36
C SER A 200 -0.97 -23.69 -7.29
N PHE A 201 -0.81 -22.83 -6.29
CA PHE A 201 0.37 -21.99 -6.14
C PHE A 201 1.08 -22.34 -4.86
N TYR A 202 2.39 -22.22 -4.87
CA TYR A 202 3.26 -22.27 -3.70
C TYR A 202 4.11 -21.02 -3.67
N PHE A 203 4.35 -20.47 -2.48
CA PHE A 203 5.13 -19.27 -2.34
C PHE A 203 5.76 -19.18 -0.94
N LYS A 204 6.77 -18.36 -0.83
CA LYS A 204 7.47 -18.09 0.42
C LYS A 204 7.89 -16.63 0.49
N PRO A 205 7.95 -16.04 1.68
CA PRO A 205 8.53 -14.71 1.84
C PRO A 205 9.98 -14.68 1.36
N LYS A 206 10.37 -13.63 0.68
CA LYS A 206 11.77 -13.36 0.39
C LYS A 206 12.49 -13.04 1.70
N LYS A 207 13.66 -13.60 1.91
CA LYS A 207 14.52 -13.14 2.99
C LYS A 207 14.83 -11.67 2.75
N PRO A 208 14.77 -10.79 3.78
CA PRO A 208 15.23 -9.42 3.62
C PRO A 208 16.65 -9.49 3.04
N LYS A 209 16.88 -8.81 1.92
CA LYS A 209 18.25 -8.71 1.36
C LYS A 209 19.12 -8.18 2.50
N LYS A 210 20.05 -8.99 3.01
CA LYS A 210 21.17 -8.48 3.78
C LYS A 210 21.83 -7.44 2.88
N ILE A 211 21.85 -6.21 3.32
CA ILE A 211 22.60 -5.14 2.69
C ILE A 211 24.07 -5.59 2.82
N GLU A 212 24.58 -6.26 1.79
CA GLU A 212 26.02 -6.43 1.63
C GLU A 212 26.59 -5.02 1.46
N LYS A 213 27.50 -4.65 2.35
CA LYS A 213 28.24 -3.40 2.23
C LYS A 213 28.87 -3.35 0.83
N PRO A 214 28.58 -2.35 0.00
CA PRO A 214 29.17 -2.27 -1.33
C PRO A 214 30.67 -2.03 -1.18
N ALA A 215 31.46 -2.90 -1.82
CA ALA A 215 32.84 -2.60 -2.16
C ALA A 215 32.87 -1.32 -3.01
N ALA A 216 33.75 -0.40 -2.66
CA ALA A 216 33.89 0.92 -3.22
C ALA A 216 34.07 0.89 -4.76
N LYS A 217 33.16 1.56 -5.51
CA LYS A 217 33.39 2.09 -6.87
C LYS A 217 32.55 3.36 -7.11
N PRO A 218 32.89 4.20 -8.11
CA PRO A 218 32.91 5.65 -7.92
C PRO A 218 31.58 6.37 -8.14
N LYS A 219 31.53 7.52 -7.51
CA LYS A 219 30.47 8.51 -7.36
C LYS A 219 29.70 8.86 -8.64
N THR A 220 28.39 8.61 -8.65
CA THR A 220 27.40 9.44 -9.32
C THR A 220 26.34 9.85 -8.29
N LYS A 221 25.96 11.13 -8.30
CA LYS A 221 25.24 11.81 -7.22
C LYS A 221 23.80 11.32 -7.05
N PRO A 222 23.30 11.12 -5.81
CA PRO A 222 21.89 10.87 -5.51
C PRO A 222 21.16 12.17 -5.12
N GLN A 223 19.97 12.33 -5.65
CA GLN A 223 18.99 13.30 -5.13
C GLN A 223 18.10 12.55 -4.14
N ASN A 224 18.35 12.65 -2.87
CA ASN A 224 17.38 12.65 -1.74
C ASN A 224 18.07 12.84 -0.37
N ASN A 225 18.97 13.82 -0.27
CA ASN A 225 19.84 13.98 0.90
C ASN A 225 19.28 14.83 2.05
N GLN A 226 18.07 15.41 1.96
CA GLN A 226 17.63 16.34 3.01
C GLN A 226 17.02 15.65 4.24
N LEU A 227 16.27 14.59 4.06
CA LEU A 227 15.63 13.89 5.19
C LEU A 227 16.62 13.05 5.98
N ASP A 228 17.51 12.33 5.30
CA ASP A 228 18.56 11.52 5.95
C ASP A 228 19.61 12.36 6.63
N LEU A 229 19.94 13.54 6.08
CA LEU A 229 20.81 14.52 6.71
C LEU A 229 20.17 15.11 7.97
N LEU A 230 18.89 15.48 7.92
CA LEU A 230 18.14 15.98 9.07
C LEU A 230 18.08 14.95 10.21
N ASN A 231 17.81 13.70 9.88
CA ASN A 231 17.71 12.60 10.84
C ASN A 231 19.06 12.36 11.55
N ASN A 232 20.14 12.30 10.79
CA ASN A 232 21.49 12.10 11.35
C ASN A 232 21.96 13.30 12.17
N GLU A 233 21.71 14.51 11.68
CA GLU A 233 22.07 15.74 12.38
C GLU A 233 21.27 15.91 13.69
N THR A 234 19.99 15.58 13.68
CA THR A 234 19.13 15.59 14.87
C THR A 234 19.60 14.57 15.90
N LEU A 235 19.97 13.36 15.47
CA LEU A 235 20.48 12.33 16.36
C LEU A 235 21.82 12.74 17.00
N GLU A 236 22.73 13.33 16.22
CA GLU A 236 24.00 13.84 16.76
C GLU A 236 23.78 14.97 17.74
N ARG A 237 22.93 15.93 17.44
CA ARG A 237 22.61 17.06 18.34
C ARG A 237 21.96 16.56 19.62
N PHE A 238 21.01 15.64 19.54
CA PHE A 238 20.37 15.05 20.71
C PHE A 238 21.36 14.27 21.58
N ASN A 239 22.28 13.52 20.97
CA ASN A 239 23.33 12.78 21.71
C ASN A 239 24.37 13.67 22.40
N ARG A 240 24.58 14.91 21.90
CA ARG A 240 25.46 15.91 22.55
C ARG A 240 24.80 16.57 23.76
N CYS A 241 23.49 16.44 23.92
CA CYS A 241 22.78 16.97 25.08
C CYS A 241 23.06 16.15 26.33
N THR A 242 23.09 16.80 27.49
CA THR A 242 23.16 16.11 28.79
C THR A 242 21.90 15.28 29.02
N LYS A 243 21.96 14.27 29.87
CA LYS A 243 20.83 13.42 30.23
C LYS A 243 19.63 14.24 30.74
N GLU A 244 19.87 15.31 31.45
CA GLU A 244 18.85 16.24 31.94
C GLU A 244 18.20 17.01 30.79
N GLN A 245 19.00 17.51 29.86
CA GLN A 245 18.53 18.19 28.65
C GLN A 245 17.74 17.23 27.72
N GLN A 246 18.23 16.01 27.53
CA GLN A 246 17.51 14.99 26.75
C GLN A 246 16.13 14.71 27.35
N LYS A 247 16.05 14.57 28.67
CA LYS A 247 14.78 14.37 29.37
C LYS A 247 13.83 15.57 29.19
N ALA A 248 14.36 16.79 29.35
CA ALA A 248 13.56 18.01 29.17
C ALA A 248 13.02 18.15 27.73
N ILE A 249 13.83 17.78 26.72
CA ILE A 249 13.42 17.76 25.31
C ILE A 249 12.28 16.77 25.10
N ILE A 250 12.44 15.53 25.58
CA ILE A 250 11.43 14.49 25.48
C ILE A 250 10.12 14.90 26.15
N ASP A 251 10.20 15.42 27.37
CA ASP A 251 9.01 15.84 28.13
C ASP A 251 8.29 17.04 27.47
N LYS A 252 9.05 17.92 26.82
CA LYS A 252 8.48 19.05 26.07
C LYS A 252 7.80 18.59 24.80
N VAL A 253 8.43 17.74 24.00
CA VAL A 253 7.87 17.17 22.78
C VAL A 253 6.60 16.35 23.10
N GLU A 254 6.62 15.55 24.16
CA GLU A 254 5.45 14.77 24.59
C GLU A 254 4.24 15.65 24.93
N LYS A 255 4.46 16.85 25.46
CA LYS A 255 3.40 17.82 25.80
C LYS A 255 2.83 18.56 24.58
N THR A 256 3.62 18.72 23.52
CA THR A 256 3.17 19.40 22.30
C THR A 256 2.41 18.48 21.35
N LEU A 257 2.60 17.17 21.47
CA LEU A 257 1.93 16.18 20.65
C LEU A 257 0.51 15.88 21.17
N THR A 258 -0.41 15.68 20.24
CA THR A 258 -1.83 15.36 20.53
C THR A 258 -2.30 14.11 19.81
N GLY A 259 -3.33 13.45 20.33
CA GLY A 259 -4.02 12.33 19.71
C GLY A 259 -3.10 11.14 19.39
N VAL A 260 -3.21 10.63 18.17
CA VAL A 260 -2.48 9.42 17.71
C VAL A 260 -0.96 9.60 17.76
N LYS A 261 -0.46 10.80 17.44
CA LYS A 261 0.98 11.10 17.50
C LYS A 261 1.52 10.97 18.93
N GLN A 262 0.79 11.42 19.93
CA GLN A 262 1.18 11.29 21.34
C GLN A 262 1.21 9.82 21.79
N ALA A 263 0.26 9.01 21.37
CA ALA A 263 0.24 7.58 21.66
C ALA A 263 1.46 6.85 21.03
N ARG A 264 1.76 7.14 19.76
CA ARG A 264 2.93 6.61 19.07
C ARG A 264 4.23 7.03 19.72
N PHE A 265 4.35 8.28 20.14
CA PHE A 265 5.52 8.79 20.83
C PHE A 265 5.79 8.05 22.15
N LYS A 266 4.75 7.76 22.94
CA LYS A 266 4.86 6.97 24.17
C LYS A 266 5.38 5.55 23.91
N VAL A 267 4.93 4.91 22.86
CA VAL A 267 5.39 3.56 22.46
C VAL A 267 6.83 3.63 21.93
N ALA A 268 7.14 4.60 21.07
CA ALA A 268 8.48 4.76 20.52
C ALA A 268 9.54 5.05 21.60
N LYS A 269 9.19 5.74 22.67
CA LYS A 269 10.04 6.02 23.83
C LYS A 269 10.58 4.76 24.52
N THR A 270 9.91 3.60 24.35
CA THR A 270 10.36 2.30 24.88
C THR A 270 11.25 1.52 23.90
N SER A 271 11.42 2.03 22.68
CA SER A 271 12.28 1.43 21.65
C SER A 271 13.74 1.89 21.78
N SER A 272 14.61 1.48 20.84
CA SER A 272 15.98 1.97 20.82
C SER A 272 16.02 3.50 20.58
N LEU A 273 16.94 4.19 21.26
CA LEU A 273 17.09 5.64 21.17
C LEU A 273 17.22 6.13 19.71
N GLU A 274 17.97 5.42 18.90
CA GLU A 274 18.18 5.74 17.49
C GLU A 274 16.87 5.71 16.68
N LYS A 275 16.06 4.66 16.83
CA LYS A 275 14.75 4.56 16.18
C LYS A 275 13.80 5.64 16.64
N PHE A 276 13.78 5.90 17.94
CA PHE A 276 12.93 6.92 18.54
C PHE A 276 13.26 8.32 18.01
N VAL A 277 14.55 8.71 18.00
CA VAL A 277 14.98 10.03 17.50
C VAL A 277 14.74 10.15 16.00
N THR A 278 14.93 9.08 15.22
CA THR A 278 14.68 9.11 13.78
C THR A 278 13.18 9.22 13.44
N GLU A 279 12.31 8.51 14.17
CA GLU A 279 10.86 8.54 13.95
C GLU A 279 10.25 9.91 14.27
N PHE A 280 10.81 10.65 15.22
CA PHE A 280 10.33 11.96 15.66
C PHE A 280 11.40 13.06 15.46
N ALA A 281 12.21 12.94 14.40
CA ALA A 281 13.35 13.82 14.18
C ALA A 281 12.97 15.31 14.09
N THR A 282 11.86 15.64 13.45
CA THR A 282 11.39 17.03 13.32
C THR A 282 11.03 17.61 14.69
N GLU A 283 10.18 16.91 15.44
CA GLU A 283 9.68 17.34 16.73
C GLU A 283 10.83 17.39 17.79
N ILE A 284 11.75 16.43 17.73
CA ILE A 284 12.93 16.42 18.61
C ILE A 284 13.90 17.54 18.27
N ASN A 285 14.12 17.84 16.98
CA ASN A 285 14.98 18.96 16.59
C ASN A 285 14.40 20.31 17.03
N GLU A 286 13.09 20.51 16.91
CA GLU A 286 12.41 21.68 17.47
C GLU A 286 12.56 21.76 18.99
N GLY A 287 12.47 20.61 19.68
CA GLY A 287 12.72 20.50 21.12
C GLY A 287 14.14 20.85 21.50
N VAL A 288 15.15 20.37 20.75
CA VAL A 288 16.58 20.70 20.96
C VAL A 288 16.80 22.20 20.80
N MET A 289 16.32 22.80 19.72
CA MET A 289 16.44 24.23 19.47
C MET A 289 15.81 25.08 20.57
N SER A 290 14.72 24.58 21.14
CA SER A 290 13.99 25.28 22.21
C SER A 290 14.60 25.13 23.62
N VAL A 291 15.27 24.02 23.92
CA VAL A 291 15.83 23.72 25.24
C VAL A 291 17.30 24.15 25.33
N VAL A 292 18.05 24.00 24.24
CA VAL A 292 19.52 24.25 24.23
C VAL A 292 19.87 25.59 23.61
N GLY A 293 18.94 26.22 22.88
CA GLY A 293 19.19 27.43 22.08
C GLY A 293 19.96 27.14 20.80
N VAL A 294 20.03 28.13 19.91
CA VAL A 294 20.87 28.04 18.70
C VAL A 294 22.33 28.09 19.19
N ILE A 295 23.00 26.95 19.22
CA ILE A 295 24.45 26.92 19.33
C ILE A 295 24.97 27.46 18.01
N THR A 296 25.21 28.77 17.96
CA THR A 296 25.99 29.41 16.90
C THR A 296 27.40 28.82 16.94
N THR A 297 27.76 28.15 15.87
CA THR A 297 29.17 27.89 15.51
C THR A 297 29.88 29.13 15.21
#